data_62bb114b3f5cac1d5d13a3d5ffef09d9
#
_entry.id   62bb114b3f5cac1d5d13a3d5ffef09d9
#
_cell.length_a   1.000
_cell.length_b   1.000
_cell.length_c   1.000
_cell.angle_alpha   90.00
_cell.angle_beta   90.00
_cell.angle_gamma   90.00
#
_symmetry.space_group_name_H-M   'P 1'
#
loop_
_entity.id
_entity.type
_entity.pdbx_description
1 polymer ?
#
loop_
_entity_poly.entity_id
_entity_poly.type
_entity_poly.pdbx_seq_one_letter_code
_entity_poly.pdbx_strand_id
1 'polypeptide(L)'
;VQINTGTASFIVTSSILPNTEFPQFASERLAAWDAAGGLPFEPVSGDWQMASGHDDAAYKRLSTTIDLTGASSASLEFATSYAIETDWDYLIVEAHTVGADDWTTLPDSNGNTTQDTGQSCLAGWVNLLHPFLARYMDAACNPTGTTGAWHAATGASSGIENWSIDLTAWAGAEVEVSISYVTDFAAGDLGVFLDDVAVTIDGSPAVATSFEDGLGPFTIPGPPPGSAPNNSDWMRVGILFGVSSMIATEDTLLFGFGFEGISTADERNEVMARSLEHLLGE
;
A
#
# COMPACT_ATOMS: atom_id res chain seq x y z
N VAL A 1 -18.90 19.89 13.17
CA VAL A 1 -17.60 19.79 12.51
C VAL A 1 -17.84 19.05 11.22
N GLN A 2 -17.71 19.74 10.11
CA GLN A 2 -17.84 19.10 8.81
C GLN A 2 -16.47 18.49 8.52
N ILE A 3 -16.35 17.18 8.67
CA ILE A 3 -15.17 16.47 8.19
C ILE A 3 -15.22 16.60 6.67
N ASN A 4 -14.31 17.37 6.13
CA ASN A 4 -14.18 17.50 4.69
C ASN A 4 -13.57 16.19 4.19
N THR A 5 -14.35 15.35 3.56
CA THR A 5 -13.92 14.10 2.93
C THR A 5 -13.23 14.31 1.59
N GLY A 6 -12.82 15.54 1.28
CA GLY A 6 -11.83 15.77 0.24
C GLY A 6 -10.51 15.12 0.67
N THR A 7 -9.95 14.28 -0.17
CA THR A 7 -8.64 13.67 -0.02
C THR A 7 -7.56 14.74 0.13
N ALA A 8 -7.37 15.23 1.34
CA ALA A 8 -6.19 15.95 1.72
C ALA A 8 -5.41 15.01 2.64
N SER A 9 -4.41 14.36 2.11
CA SER A 9 -3.36 13.81 2.97
C SER A 9 -2.67 15.00 3.61
N PHE A 10 -2.71 15.08 4.92
CA PHE A 10 -1.95 16.08 5.65
C PHE A 10 -0.93 15.34 6.51
N ILE A 11 0.29 15.84 6.46
CA ILE A 11 1.34 15.37 7.35
C ILE A 11 1.05 15.93 8.72
N VAL A 12 0.85 15.05 9.68
CA VAL A 12 0.78 15.44 11.08
C VAL A 12 2.20 15.48 11.61
N THR A 13 2.74 16.64 11.81
CA THR A 13 4.05 16.80 12.46
C THR A 13 3.84 17.07 13.94
N SER A 14 4.51 16.30 14.80
CA SER A 14 4.54 16.53 16.25
C SER A 14 5.58 17.59 16.64
N SER A 15 5.84 18.56 15.76
CA SER A 15 6.83 19.63 16.03
C SER A 15 6.50 20.48 17.26
N ILE A 16 5.21 20.54 17.64
CA ILE A 16 4.73 21.29 18.81
C ILE A 16 5.01 20.52 20.09
N LEU A 17 4.82 19.21 20.09
CA LEU A 17 5.06 18.31 21.21
C LEU A 17 6.04 17.20 20.78
N PRO A 18 7.34 17.51 20.62
CA PRO A 18 8.30 16.52 20.16
C PRO A 18 8.43 15.40 21.16
N ASN A 19 8.45 14.16 20.69
CA ASN A 19 8.55 12.94 21.53
C ASN A 19 9.85 12.85 22.35
N THR A 20 10.88 13.64 22.02
CA THR A 20 12.08 13.78 22.82
C THR A 20 11.85 14.50 24.15
N GLU A 21 10.86 15.40 24.19
CA GLU A 21 10.46 16.16 25.37
C GLU A 21 9.20 15.57 26.01
N PHE A 22 8.33 14.96 25.21
CA PHE A 22 7.07 14.35 25.60
C PHE A 22 7.02 12.86 25.19
N PRO A 23 7.84 11.99 25.79
CA PRO A 23 7.93 10.57 25.42
C PRO A 23 6.59 9.82 25.53
N GLN A 24 5.66 10.29 26.37
CA GLN A 24 4.30 9.75 26.48
C GLN A 24 3.46 9.90 25.21
N PHE A 25 3.86 10.77 24.28
CA PHE A 25 3.24 10.95 22.98
C PHE A 25 4.02 10.26 21.86
N ALA A 26 5.09 9.55 22.19
CA ALA A 26 5.75 8.70 21.24
C ALA A 26 4.76 7.62 20.76
N SER A 27 4.71 7.39 19.46
CA SER A 27 3.90 6.32 18.90
C SER A 27 4.41 4.98 19.41
N GLU A 28 3.53 4.17 19.97
CA GLU A 28 3.81 2.75 20.12
C GLU A 28 3.70 2.11 18.73
N ARG A 29 4.79 1.55 18.25
CA ARG A 29 4.79 0.74 17.05
C ARG A 29 4.04 -0.54 17.33
N LEU A 30 3.30 -1.05 16.36
CA LEU A 30 2.70 -2.37 16.47
C LEU A 30 3.83 -3.38 16.71
N ALA A 31 3.75 -4.15 17.80
CA ALA A 31 4.82 -5.04 18.27
C ALA A 31 5.30 -6.06 17.21
N ALA A 32 4.41 -6.45 16.30
CA ALA A 32 4.72 -7.30 15.15
C ALA A 32 5.78 -6.69 14.20
N TRP A 33 5.90 -5.40 14.16
CA TRP A 33 6.75 -4.62 13.28
C TRP A 33 8.12 -4.36 13.85
N ASP A 34 8.21 -4.14 15.18
CA ASP A 34 9.47 -4.07 15.86
C ASP A 34 10.21 -5.42 15.82
N ALA A 35 9.47 -6.53 15.83
CA ALA A 35 10.02 -7.87 15.72
C ALA A 35 10.64 -8.15 14.34
N ALA A 36 10.21 -7.46 13.28
CA ALA A 36 10.68 -7.66 11.91
C ALA A 36 11.97 -6.86 11.59
N GLY A 37 12.45 -6.01 12.49
CA GLY A 37 13.74 -5.31 12.35
C GLY A 37 13.76 -4.19 11.30
N GLY A 38 12.60 -3.75 10.81
CA GLY A 38 12.45 -2.64 9.89
C GLY A 38 11.49 -1.59 10.41
N LEU A 39 11.40 -0.46 9.72
CA LEU A 39 10.35 0.53 9.84
C LEU A 39 9.35 0.29 8.69
N PRO A 40 8.51 -0.74 8.79
CA PRO A 40 7.53 -1.00 7.77
C PRO A 40 6.61 0.22 7.70
N PHE A 41 6.07 0.52 6.50
CA PHE A 41 5.19 1.65 6.26
C PHE A 41 5.88 3.04 6.23
N GLU A 42 7.20 3.12 6.49
CA GLU A 42 7.97 4.30 6.18
C GLU A 42 8.59 4.18 4.78
N PRO A 43 8.80 5.28 4.04
CA PRO A 43 9.53 5.25 2.80
C PRO A 43 10.90 4.56 2.96
N VAL A 44 11.26 3.73 1.99
CA VAL A 44 12.56 3.06 1.97
C VAL A 44 13.64 4.06 1.58
N SER A 45 13.31 4.97 0.66
CA SER A 45 14.16 6.08 0.28
C SER A 45 13.37 7.38 0.23
N GLY A 46 14.05 8.50 0.46
CA GLY A 46 13.43 9.83 0.44
C GLY A 46 12.34 10.04 1.50
N ASP A 47 11.31 10.80 1.12
CA ASP A 47 10.24 11.24 2.01
C ASP A 47 8.85 10.70 1.61
N TRP A 48 8.72 10.04 0.46
CA TRP A 48 7.43 9.65 -0.12
C TRP A 48 7.40 8.19 -0.60
N GLN A 49 6.21 7.61 -0.53
CA GLN A 49 5.91 6.27 -1.01
C GLN A 49 4.46 6.18 -1.48
N MET A 50 4.06 5.08 -2.09
CA MET A 50 2.65 4.79 -2.37
C MET A 50 2.04 3.97 -1.25
N ALA A 51 0.80 4.28 -0.90
CA ALA A 51 -0.01 3.50 0.03
C ALA A 51 -1.38 3.21 -0.57
N SER A 52 -1.84 1.96 -0.45
CA SER A 52 -3.18 1.58 -0.89
C SER A 52 -4.27 2.06 0.08
N GLY A 53 -3.94 2.21 1.36
CA GLY A 53 -4.93 2.26 2.41
C GLY A 53 -5.84 1.01 2.39
N HIS A 54 -6.68 0.84 3.41
CA HIS A 54 -7.71 -0.18 3.42
C HIS A 54 -9.03 0.35 2.85
N ASP A 55 -9.82 -0.56 2.24
CA ASP A 55 -11.18 -0.32 1.75
C ASP A 55 -11.88 -1.67 1.57
N ASP A 56 -13.13 -1.79 1.96
CA ASP A 56 -13.90 -3.02 1.78
C ASP A 56 -14.29 -3.21 0.31
N ALA A 57 -14.29 -4.42 -0.18
CA ALA A 57 -14.71 -4.81 -1.53
C ALA A 57 -13.95 -4.05 -2.64
N ALA A 58 -12.68 -3.74 -2.43
CA ALA A 58 -11.87 -2.94 -3.32
C ALA A 58 -10.93 -3.79 -4.19
N TYR A 59 -10.66 -3.28 -5.39
CA TYR A 59 -9.62 -3.79 -6.28
C TYR A 59 -8.79 -2.61 -6.76
N LYS A 60 -7.71 -2.31 -6.03
CA LYS A 60 -6.87 -1.13 -6.25
C LYS A 60 -5.67 -1.50 -7.10
N ARG A 61 -5.49 -0.82 -8.24
CA ARG A 61 -4.42 -1.10 -9.18
C ARG A 61 -3.48 0.09 -9.32
N LEU A 62 -2.18 -0.17 -9.25
CA LEU A 62 -1.11 0.76 -9.62
C LEU A 62 -0.42 0.17 -10.86
N SER A 63 -0.70 0.72 -12.04
CA SER A 63 -0.37 0.12 -13.35
C SER A 63 0.65 0.93 -14.12
N THR A 64 1.50 0.24 -14.87
CA THR A 64 2.40 0.83 -15.85
C THR A 64 2.48 -0.03 -17.10
N THR A 65 2.78 0.59 -18.25
CA THR A 65 3.04 -0.11 -19.51
C THR A 65 4.54 -0.09 -19.78
N ILE A 66 5.10 -1.24 -20.13
CA ILE A 66 6.52 -1.44 -20.39
C ILE A 66 6.69 -1.97 -21.82
N ASP A 67 7.48 -1.27 -22.63
CA ASP A 67 7.83 -1.71 -23.99
C ASP A 67 9.01 -2.68 -23.91
N LEU A 68 8.74 -3.96 -24.16
CA LEU A 68 9.72 -5.04 -24.24
C LEU A 68 9.94 -5.56 -25.67
N THR A 69 9.51 -4.81 -26.71
CA THR A 69 9.54 -5.25 -28.12
C THR A 69 10.94 -5.59 -28.63
N GLY A 70 11.99 -5.00 -28.06
CA GLY A 70 13.37 -5.29 -28.39
C GLY A 70 14.14 -6.07 -27.30
N ALA A 71 13.46 -6.45 -26.24
CA ALA A 71 14.11 -7.07 -25.08
C ALA A 71 14.25 -8.58 -25.22
N SER A 72 15.26 -9.13 -24.51
CA SER A 72 15.45 -10.57 -24.30
C SER A 72 15.11 -11.00 -22.90
N SER A 73 15.16 -10.09 -21.94
CA SER A 73 14.80 -10.30 -20.53
C SER A 73 14.31 -9.02 -19.90
N ALA A 74 13.46 -9.13 -18.87
CA ALA A 74 13.05 -8.00 -18.07
C ALA A 74 12.63 -8.44 -16.68
N SER A 75 12.79 -7.53 -15.69
CA SER A 75 12.28 -7.70 -14.32
C SER A 75 11.66 -6.41 -13.82
N LEU A 76 10.67 -6.55 -12.94
CA LEU A 76 10.15 -5.47 -12.11
C LEU A 76 10.57 -5.74 -10.67
N GLU A 77 11.19 -4.77 -10.04
CA GLU A 77 11.66 -4.85 -8.67
C GLU A 77 11.04 -3.72 -7.86
N PHE A 78 10.68 -3.97 -6.61
CA PHE A 78 10.17 -2.94 -5.70
C PHE A 78 10.33 -3.35 -4.24
N ALA A 79 10.40 -2.35 -3.37
CA ALA A 79 10.30 -2.54 -1.94
C ALA A 79 8.83 -2.42 -1.50
N THR A 80 8.39 -3.30 -0.63
CA THR A 80 7.02 -3.28 -0.08
C THR A 80 6.98 -3.67 1.37
N SER A 81 6.00 -3.14 2.07
CA SER A 81 5.55 -3.64 3.36
C SER A 81 4.03 -3.60 3.38
N TYR A 82 3.40 -4.56 4.04
CA TYR A 82 1.96 -4.65 4.07
C TYR A 82 1.45 -5.23 5.39
N ALA A 83 0.27 -4.77 5.79
CA ALA A 83 -0.57 -5.39 6.80
C ALA A 83 -1.98 -5.42 6.23
N ILE A 84 -2.44 -6.61 5.87
CA ILE A 84 -3.71 -6.88 5.23
C ILE A 84 -4.37 -8.10 5.88
N GLU A 85 -5.66 -8.27 5.75
CA GLU A 85 -6.38 -9.36 6.42
C GLU A 85 -5.91 -10.72 5.89
N THR A 86 -5.38 -11.55 6.80
CA THR A 86 -4.84 -12.87 6.46
C THR A 86 -5.93 -13.77 5.86
N ASP A 87 -5.65 -14.39 4.71
CA ASP A 87 -6.53 -15.29 3.96
C ASP A 87 -7.78 -14.62 3.34
N TRP A 88 -7.95 -13.31 3.52
CA TRP A 88 -9.09 -12.56 2.98
C TRP A 88 -8.68 -11.47 2.00
N ASP A 89 -7.62 -10.74 2.31
CA ASP A 89 -7.05 -9.69 1.46
C ASP A 89 -5.74 -10.14 0.83
N TYR A 90 -5.44 -9.63 -0.37
CA TYR A 90 -4.26 -10.07 -1.11
C TYR A 90 -3.54 -8.94 -1.84
N LEU A 91 -2.20 -8.98 -1.77
CA LEU A 91 -1.29 -8.27 -2.66
C LEU A 91 -0.90 -9.20 -3.81
N ILE A 92 -1.14 -8.75 -5.05
CA ILE A 92 -0.79 -9.47 -6.28
C ILE A 92 -0.03 -8.56 -7.25
N VAL A 93 0.81 -9.16 -8.08
CA VAL A 93 1.32 -8.51 -9.29
C VAL A 93 0.71 -9.21 -10.49
N GLU A 94 -0.01 -8.47 -11.31
CA GLU A 94 -0.71 -8.99 -12.48
C GLU A 94 -0.19 -8.35 -13.76
N ALA A 95 -0.19 -9.10 -14.85
CA ALA A 95 0.28 -8.61 -16.14
C ALA A 95 -0.51 -9.21 -17.30
N HIS A 96 -0.53 -8.47 -18.41
CA HIS A 96 -1.06 -8.95 -19.68
C HIS A 96 -0.34 -8.27 -20.87
N THR A 97 -0.37 -8.91 -22.04
CA THR A 97 0.08 -8.28 -23.28
C THR A 97 -0.86 -7.15 -23.66
N VAL A 98 -0.35 -5.96 -23.93
CA VAL A 98 -1.17 -4.82 -24.33
C VAL A 98 -2.04 -5.17 -25.54
N GLY A 99 -3.35 -4.98 -25.37
CA GLY A 99 -4.36 -5.31 -26.38
C GLY A 99 -4.82 -6.77 -26.39
N ALA A 100 -4.32 -7.64 -25.53
CA ALA A 100 -4.78 -9.01 -25.36
C ALA A 100 -5.49 -9.21 -24.00
N ASP A 101 -6.31 -10.26 -23.88
CA ASP A 101 -6.96 -10.64 -22.65
C ASP A 101 -6.29 -11.91 -22.06
N ASP A 102 -4.97 -11.87 -21.94
CA ASP A 102 -4.11 -12.94 -21.45
C ASP A 102 -3.57 -12.70 -20.03
N TRP A 103 -4.37 -12.05 -19.21
CA TRP A 103 -4.04 -11.71 -17.84
C TRP A 103 -3.61 -12.90 -16.99
N THR A 104 -2.54 -12.74 -16.24
CA THR A 104 -2.06 -13.68 -15.21
C THR A 104 -1.50 -12.92 -14.03
N THR A 105 -1.44 -13.55 -12.84
CA THR A 105 -0.61 -13.04 -11.75
C THR A 105 0.77 -13.68 -11.81
N LEU A 106 1.76 -12.99 -11.25
CA LEU A 106 3.17 -13.34 -11.33
C LEU A 106 3.72 -13.69 -9.95
N PRO A 107 4.52 -14.75 -9.85
CA PRO A 107 5.22 -15.07 -8.61
C PRO A 107 6.34 -14.07 -8.35
N ASP A 108 6.58 -13.75 -7.09
CA ASP A 108 7.81 -13.12 -6.65
C ASP A 108 8.96 -14.14 -6.62
N SER A 109 10.09 -13.82 -7.24
CA SER A 109 11.27 -14.68 -7.32
C SER A 109 11.96 -14.89 -5.96
N ASN A 110 11.70 -14.00 -4.98
CA ASN A 110 12.22 -14.09 -3.63
C ASN A 110 11.36 -14.97 -2.71
N GLY A 111 10.20 -15.44 -3.20
CA GLY A 111 9.36 -16.41 -2.51
C GLY A 111 8.32 -15.80 -1.56
N ASN A 112 8.01 -14.51 -1.72
CA ASN A 112 7.01 -13.82 -0.88
C ASN A 112 5.56 -14.10 -1.30
N THR A 113 5.34 -14.76 -2.45
CA THR A 113 4.00 -15.12 -2.94
C THR A 113 3.75 -16.61 -2.84
N THR A 114 2.48 -16.98 -2.70
CA THR A 114 1.99 -18.36 -2.72
C THR A 114 0.84 -18.53 -3.70
N GLN A 115 0.40 -19.77 -3.93
CA GLN A 115 -0.80 -20.11 -4.69
C GLN A 115 -1.99 -20.41 -3.78
N ASP A 116 -1.93 -20.05 -2.51
CA ASP A 116 -3.07 -20.19 -1.60
C ASP A 116 -4.14 -19.15 -1.97
N THR A 117 -5.37 -19.64 -2.17
CA THR A 117 -6.53 -18.82 -2.53
C THR A 117 -7.34 -18.39 -1.31
N GLY A 118 -6.99 -18.87 -0.12
CA GLY A 118 -7.55 -18.49 1.17
C GLY A 118 -9.06 -18.68 1.31
N GLN A 119 -9.66 -17.89 2.18
CA GLN A 119 -11.09 -17.95 2.49
C GLN A 119 -11.93 -17.11 1.53
N SER A 120 -11.41 -16.02 0.99
CA SER A 120 -12.15 -15.10 0.11
C SER A 120 -12.69 -15.78 -1.14
N CYS A 121 -11.91 -16.67 -1.74
CA CYS A 121 -12.36 -17.42 -2.89
C CYS A 121 -13.56 -18.33 -2.52
N LEU A 122 -13.49 -19.06 -1.39
CA LEU A 122 -14.56 -19.91 -0.89
C LEU A 122 -15.81 -19.11 -0.52
N ALA A 123 -15.66 -17.88 -0.05
CA ALA A 123 -16.75 -16.95 0.24
C ALA A 123 -17.42 -16.36 -1.02
N GLY A 124 -16.94 -16.71 -2.21
CA GLY A 124 -17.54 -16.30 -3.48
C GLY A 124 -16.89 -15.06 -4.10
N TRP A 125 -15.68 -14.74 -3.75
CA TRP A 125 -14.92 -13.58 -4.24
C TRP A 125 -14.95 -13.46 -5.77
N VAL A 126 -14.60 -14.54 -6.47
CA VAL A 126 -14.59 -14.62 -7.94
C VAL A 126 -15.97 -14.42 -8.56
N ASN A 127 -17.02 -14.90 -7.90
CA ASN A 127 -18.38 -14.90 -8.46
C ASN A 127 -19.19 -13.65 -8.10
N LEU A 128 -18.86 -12.96 -7.00
CA LEU A 128 -19.68 -11.90 -6.43
C LEU A 128 -18.98 -10.56 -6.41
N LEU A 129 -17.74 -10.49 -5.89
CA LEU A 129 -17.05 -9.22 -5.69
C LEU A 129 -16.16 -8.84 -6.87
N HIS A 130 -15.31 -9.76 -7.32
CA HIS A 130 -14.24 -9.52 -8.27
C HIS A 130 -14.23 -10.55 -9.38
N PRO A 131 -15.23 -10.54 -10.30
CA PRO A 131 -15.31 -11.52 -11.39
C PRO A 131 -14.06 -11.56 -12.28
N PHE A 132 -13.26 -10.50 -12.27
CA PHE A 132 -12.00 -10.44 -12.99
C PHE A 132 -11.01 -11.52 -12.56
N LEU A 133 -11.05 -11.93 -11.27
CA LEU A 133 -10.19 -12.97 -10.71
C LEU A 133 -10.40 -14.36 -11.32
N ALA A 134 -11.50 -14.57 -12.05
CA ALA A 134 -11.71 -15.81 -12.82
C ALA A 134 -10.62 -16.07 -13.87
N ARG A 135 -9.79 -15.08 -14.19
CA ARG A 135 -8.59 -15.22 -15.02
C ARG A 135 -7.48 -15.99 -14.31
N TYR A 136 -7.43 -15.95 -12.99
CA TYR A 136 -6.34 -16.46 -12.15
C TYR A 136 -6.73 -17.68 -11.31
N MET A 137 -8.00 -17.80 -10.96
CA MET A 137 -8.52 -18.94 -10.20
C MET A 137 -9.90 -19.35 -10.71
N ASP A 138 -10.23 -20.63 -10.59
CA ASP A 138 -11.54 -21.13 -10.99
C ASP A 138 -12.57 -21.03 -9.85
N ALA A 139 -13.85 -21.34 -10.16
CA ALA A 139 -14.93 -21.30 -9.18
C ALA A 139 -14.82 -22.37 -8.06
N ALA A 140 -13.92 -23.32 -8.20
CA ALA A 140 -13.59 -24.31 -7.17
C ALA A 140 -12.35 -23.91 -6.36
N CYS A 141 -11.86 -22.67 -6.57
CA CYS A 141 -10.70 -22.08 -5.93
C CYS A 141 -9.37 -22.79 -6.25
N ASN A 142 -9.29 -23.45 -7.40
CA ASN A 142 -8.00 -23.89 -7.88
C ASN A 142 -7.18 -22.66 -8.35
N PRO A 143 -5.87 -22.61 -8.11
CA PRO A 143 -5.03 -21.44 -8.42
C PRO A 143 -4.66 -21.35 -9.91
N THR A 144 -5.58 -21.69 -10.79
CA THR A 144 -5.46 -21.59 -12.25
C THR A 144 -6.83 -21.25 -12.82
N GLY A 145 -6.89 -20.13 -13.54
CA GLY A 145 -8.12 -19.62 -14.12
C GLY A 145 -8.18 -19.78 -15.63
N THR A 146 -8.90 -18.86 -16.29
CA THR A 146 -9.15 -18.94 -17.73
C THR A 146 -7.95 -18.61 -18.58
N THR A 147 -7.07 -17.71 -18.12
CA THR A 147 -5.89 -17.25 -18.87
C THR A 147 -4.60 -17.38 -18.09
N GLY A 148 -4.66 -17.37 -16.77
CA GLY A 148 -3.46 -17.30 -15.92
C GLY A 148 -3.56 -18.13 -14.67
N ALA A 149 -2.61 -17.93 -13.78
CA ALA A 149 -2.48 -18.58 -12.49
C ALA A 149 -2.58 -17.57 -11.36
N TRP A 150 -2.86 -18.05 -10.14
CA TRP A 150 -2.87 -17.28 -8.91
C TRP A 150 -1.54 -17.32 -8.20
N HIS A 151 -0.96 -16.16 -7.92
CA HIS A 151 0.18 -15.94 -7.04
C HIS A 151 -0.07 -14.69 -6.22
N ALA A 152 -0.03 -14.78 -4.90
CA ALA A 152 -0.40 -13.69 -4.01
C ALA A 152 0.33 -13.75 -2.67
N ALA A 153 0.38 -12.60 -2.00
CA ALA A 153 0.73 -12.50 -0.59
C ALA A 153 -0.48 -12.04 0.22
N THR A 154 -0.58 -12.47 1.48
CA THR A 154 -1.64 -12.13 2.42
C THR A 154 -1.09 -12.00 3.83
N GLY A 155 -1.83 -11.38 4.76
CA GLY A 155 -1.40 -11.16 6.13
C GLY A 155 -0.46 -9.97 6.27
N ALA A 156 0.64 -10.12 6.98
CA ALA A 156 1.61 -9.04 7.20
C ALA A 156 3.00 -9.45 6.74
N SER A 157 3.68 -8.52 6.06
CA SER A 157 5.09 -8.67 5.73
C SER A 157 5.95 -8.72 6.98
N SER A 158 7.10 -9.38 6.90
CA SER A 158 8.05 -9.45 8.02
C SER A 158 8.99 -8.22 8.07
N GLY A 159 8.46 -7.04 7.82
CA GLY A 159 9.18 -5.80 7.62
C GLY A 159 9.13 -5.35 6.17
N ILE A 160 10.15 -4.65 5.70
CA ILE A 160 10.29 -4.30 4.30
C ILE A 160 10.77 -5.53 3.54
N GLU A 161 10.02 -5.93 2.52
CA GLU A 161 10.34 -6.99 1.59
C GLU A 161 10.77 -6.41 0.25
N ASN A 162 11.78 -6.98 -0.37
CA ASN A 162 12.15 -6.66 -1.75
C ASN A 162 11.59 -7.74 -2.66
N TRP A 163 10.67 -7.33 -3.53
CA TRP A 163 10.07 -8.22 -4.52
C TRP A 163 10.79 -8.11 -5.86
N SER A 164 10.89 -9.23 -6.57
CA SER A 164 11.48 -9.33 -7.91
C SER A 164 10.57 -10.19 -8.80
N ILE A 165 9.99 -9.56 -9.80
CA ILE A 165 9.01 -10.17 -10.70
C ILE A 165 9.65 -10.35 -12.08
N ASP A 166 9.69 -11.58 -12.56
CA ASP A 166 10.20 -11.90 -13.90
C ASP A 166 9.17 -11.54 -14.98
N LEU A 167 9.53 -10.64 -15.88
CA LEU A 167 8.74 -10.20 -17.01
C LEU A 167 9.23 -10.77 -18.35
N THR A 168 10.21 -11.66 -18.32
CA THR A 168 10.86 -12.21 -19.53
C THR A 168 9.88 -12.92 -20.47
N ALA A 169 8.76 -13.43 -19.95
CA ALA A 169 7.70 -14.04 -20.76
C ALA A 169 7.08 -13.08 -21.79
N TRP A 170 7.18 -11.77 -21.58
CA TRP A 170 6.71 -10.72 -22.49
C TRP A 170 7.80 -10.11 -23.37
N ALA A 171 9.02 -10.69 -23.39
CA ALA A 171 10.07 -10.25 -24.28
C ALA A 171 9.58 -10.27 -25.75
N GLY A 172 9.73 -9.17 -26.44
CA GLY A 172 9.23 -8.98 -27.81
C GLY A 172 7.83 -8.39 -27.91
N ALA A 173 7.19 -8.00 -26.80
CA ALA A 173 5.86 -7.40 -26.76
C ALA A 173 5.85 -6.14 -25.88
N GLU A 174 4.69 -5.48 -25.84
CA GLU A 174 4.36 -4.44 -24.87
C GLU A 174 3.49 -5.09 -23.76
N VAL A 175 3.85 -4.88 -22.51
CA VAL A 175 3.16 -5.47 -21.35
C VAL A 175 2.61 -4.37 -20.44
N GLU A 176 1.36 -4.52 -20.00
CA GLU A 176 0.83 -3.78 -18.86
C GLU A 176 1.04 -4.63 -17.61
N VAL A 177 1.62 -4.01 -16.58
CA VAL A 177 1.84 -4.62 -15.26
C VAL A 177 1.13 -3.79 -14.22
N SER A 178 0.43 -4.45 -13.28
CA SER A 178 -0.23 -3.81 -12.16
C SER A 178 0.21 -4.44 -10.84
N ILE A 179 0.57 -3.60 -9.87
CA ILE A 179 0.68 -3.99 -8.48
C ILE A 179 -0.69 -3.72 -7.85
N SER A 180 -1.35 -4.75 -7.36
CA SER A 180 -2.77 -4.68 -7.02
C SER A 180 -3.05 -5.17 -5.61
N TYR A 181 -3.87 -4.40 -4.88
CA TYR A 181 -4.41 -4.78 -3.59
C TYR A 181 -5.89 -5.08 -3.73
N VAL A 182 -6.29 -6.30 -3.36
CA VAL A 182 -7.66 -6.80 -3.54
C VAL A 182 -8.20 -7.25 -2.20
N THR A 183 -9.38 -6.74 -1.83
CA THR A 183 -10.00 -6.95 -0.52
C THR A 183 -11.33 -7.67 -0.61
N ASP A 184 -11.75 -8.27 0.49
CA ASP A 184 -13.07 -8.85 0.63
C ASP A 184 -14.14 -7.84 1.13
N PHE A 185 -15.19 -8.31 1.79
CA PHE A 185 -16.37 -7.51 2.17
C PHE A 185 -16.18 -6.63 3.40
N ALA A 186 -15.25 -6.93 4.28
CA ALA A 186 -15.11 -6.27 5.56
C ALA A 186 -13.80 -6.62 6.24
N ALA A 187 -13.44 -5.82 7.21
CA ALA A 187 -12.20 -5.87 7.97
C ALA A 187 -10.97 -5.54 7.11
N GLY A 188 -9.86 -5.30 7.75
CA GLY A 188 -8.59 -5.00 7.12
C GLY A 188 -7.71 -4.20 8.04
N ASP A 189 -6.50 -4.05 7.63
CA ASP A 189 -5.45 -3.33 8.37
C ASP A 189 -5.00 -2.08 7.59
N LEU A 190 -3.71 -1.79 7.60
CA LEU A 190 -3.16 -0.57 7.01
C LEU A 190 -3.11 -0.60 5.47
N GLY A 191 -3.18 -1.78 4.87
CA GLY A 191 -3.02 -1.97 3.44
C GLY A 191 -1.57 -2.22 3.03
N VAL A 192 -1.23 -1.84 1.81
CA VAL A 192 0.05 -2.08 1.15
C VAL A 192 0.79 -0.77 0.94
N PHE A 193 2.10 -0.79 1.19
CA PHE A 193 3.02 0.32 0.97
C PHE A 193 4.08 -0.10 -0.05
N LEU A 194 4.40 0.79 -1.00
CA LEU A 194 5.35 0.53 -2.08
C LEU A 194 6.33 1.67 -2.22
N ASP A 195 7.59 1.32 -2.42
CA ASP A 195 8.66 2.27 -2.71
C ASP A 195 9.72 1.64 -3.63
N ASP A 196 10.64 2.49 -4.11
CA ASP A 196 11.83 2.09 -4.90
C ASP A 196 11.50 1.12 -6.05
N VAL A 197 10.48 1.46 -6.86
CA VAL A 197 10.07 0.62 -7.98
C VAL A 197 11.03 0.82 -9.16
N ALA A 198 11.56 -0.27 -9.69
CA ALA A 198 12.46 -0.27 -10.83
C ALA A 198 12.11 -1.34 -11.86
N VAL A 199 12.26 -1.02 -13.15
CA VAL A 199 12.22 -1.98 -14.24
C VAL A 199 13.60 -2.08 -14.85
N THR A 200 14.12 -3.31 -14.94
CA THR A 200 15.38 -3.62 -15.59
C THR A 200 15.10 -4.38 -16.89
N ILE A 201 15.69 -3.93 -18.00
CA ILE A 201 15.58 -4.58 -19.33
C ILE A 201 16.99 -4.95 -19.79
N ASP A 202 17.20 -6.21 -20.12
CA ASP A 202 18.52 -6.75 -20.58
C ASP A 202 19.67 -6.35 -19.64
N GLY A 203 19.39 -6.35 -18.31
CA GLY A 203 20.36 -6.01 -17.26
C GLY A 203 20.64 -4.51 -17.12
N SER A 204 19.90 -3.65 -17.80
CA SER A 204 20.03 -2.19 -17.68
C SER A 204 18.76 -1.56 -17.10
N PRO A 205 18.89 -0.61 -16.16
CA PRO A 205 17.74 0.13 -15.65
C PRO A 205 17.02 0.88 -16.78
N ALA A 206 15.71 0.67 -16.90
CA ALA A 206 14.87 1.30 -17.92
C ALA A 206 13.90 2.32 -17.32
N VAL A 207 13.35 1.99 -16.16
CA VAL A 207 12.39 2.83 -15.41
C VAL A 207 12.74 2.72 -13.94
N ALA A 208 12.66 3.82 -13.21
CA ALA A 208 12.74 3.81 -11.75
C ALA A 208 11.93 4.97 -11.17
N THR A 209 11.32 4.74 -10.02
CA THR A 209 10.66 5.78 -9.22
C THR A 209 10.70 5.41 -7.74
N SER A 210 11.01 6.38 -6.90
CA SER A 210 10.81 6.34 -5.45
C SER A 210 9.65 7.25 -5.03
N PHE A 211 8.81 7.61 -5.97
CA PHE A 211 7.63 8.46 -5.78
C PHE A 211 7.89 9.87 -5.22
N GLU A 212 9.13 10.32 -5.18
CA GLU A 212 9.49 11.65 -4.67
C GLU A 212 8.86 12.80 -5.47
N ASP A 213 8.75 12.64 -6.80
CA ASP A 213 8.22 13.66 -7.71
C ASP A 213 6.80 13.34 -8.24
N GLY A 214 6.10 12.34 -7.65
CA GLY A 214 4.77 11.90 -8.09
C GLY A 214 4.70 10.42 -8.42
N LEU A 215 3.77 10.03 -9.28
CA LEU A 215 3.54 8.61 -9.64
C LEU A 215 4.61 8.03 -10.58
N GLY A 216 5.53 8.85 -11.10
CA GLY A 216 6.47 8.39 -12.13
C GLY A 216 5.73 7.87 -13.38
N PRO A 217 6.05 6.67 -13.89
CA PRO A 217 5.40 6.08 -15.05
C PRO A 217 4.07 5.39 -14.72
N PHE A 218 3.64 5.38 -13.44
CA PHE A 218 2.45 4.68 -13.02
C PHE A 218 1.17 5.50 -13.19
N THR A 219 0.08 4.79 -13.35
CA THR A 219 -1.29 5.30 -13.37
C THR A 219 -2.15 4.51 -12.39
N ILE A 220 -3.27 5.09 -12.00
CA ILE A 220 -4.28 4.46 -11.13
C ILE A 220 -5.54 4.29 -11.96
N PRO A 221 -5.71 3.15 -12.68
CA PRO A 221 -6.83 2.95 -13.59
C PRO A 221 -8.16 2.66 -12.87
N GLY A 222 -8.12 2.46 -11.56
CA GLY A 222 -9.26 1.97 -10.78
C GLY A 222 -9.49 0.46 -10.94
N PRO A 223 -10.63 -0.06 -10.44
CA PRO A 223 -10.91 -1.49 -10.43
C PRO A 223 -11.11 -2.05 -11.84
N PRO A 224 -10.81 -3.34 -12.07
CA PRO A 224 -11.09 -3.99 -13.34
C PRO A 224 -12.61 -4.19 -13.56
N PRO A 225 -13.04 -4.47 -14.81
CA PRO A 225 -14.44 -4.69 -15.12
C PRO A 225 -15.08 -5.78 -14.25
N GLY A 226 -16.25 -5.47 -13.70
CA GLY A 226 -17.05 -6.36 -12.86
C GLY A 226 -16.87 -6.14 -11.35
N SER A 227 -15.81 -5.48 -10.92
CA SER A 227 -15.66 -5.03 -9.53
C SER A 227 -16.41 -3.72 -9.29
N ALA A 228 -16.85 -3.49 -8.05
CA ALA A 228 -17.40 -2.21 -7.63
C ALA A 228 -16.34 -1.09 -7.71
N PRO A 229 -16.74 0.18 -7.87
CA PRO A 229 -15.80 1.29 -7.73
C PRO A 229 -15.18 1.32 -6.33
N ASN A 230 -13.86 1.56 -6.26
CA ASN A 230 -13.17 1.76 -4.99
C ASN A 230 -13.68 3.05 -4.30
N ASN A 231 -13.80 3.06 -2.97
CA ASN A 231 -14.10 4.29 -2.23
C ASN A 231 -12.86 5.18 -2.10
N SER A 232 -11.70 4.58 -2.02
CA SER A 232 -10.38 5.21 -2.11
C SER A 232 -9.48 4.41 -3.03
N ASP A 233 -8.36 4.98 -3.45
CA ASP A 233 -7.41 4.28 -4.31
C ASP A 233 -5.97 4.53 -3.83
N TRP A 234 -4.97 4.03 -4.55
CA TRP A 234 -3.57 4.30 -4.24
C TRP A 234 -3.32 5.78 -4.05
N MET A 235 -2.58 6.11 -3.01
CA MET A 235 -2.22 7.48 -2.65
C MET A 235 -0.71 7.59 -2.48
N ARG A 236 -0.14 8.69 -2.94
CA ARG A 236 1.21 9.07 -2.58
C ARG A 236 1.19 9.65 -1.16
N VAL A 237 1.95 9.05 -0.27
CA VAL A 237 2.01 9.44 1.14
C VAL A 237 3.45 9.70 1.54
N GLY A 238 3.63 10.72 2.37
CA GLY A 238 4.92 10.98 3.01
C GLY A 238 5.14 10.08 4.20
N ILE A 239 6.14 10.42 5.02
CA ILE A 239 6.42 9.72 6.28
C ILE A 239 5.14 9.75 7.12
N LEU A 240 4.42 8.61 7.14
CA LEU A 240 3.11 8.49 7.79
C LEU A 240 3.22 8.46 9.34
N PHE A 241 4.40 8.37 9.90
CA PHE A 241 4.57 7.99 11.29
C PHE A 241 5.57 8.87 12.04
N GLY A 242 5.01 9.95 12.48
CA GLY A 242 4.53 10.03 13.83
C GLY A 242 3.02 9.66 13.93
N VAL A 243 2.68 8.53 14.43
CA VAL A 243 1.36 8.31 14.99
C VAL A 243 1.25 9.30 16.13
N SER A 244 0.82 10.48 15.78
CA SER A 244 0.73 11.59 16.67
C SER A 244 -0.60 11.47 17.39
N SER A 245 -0.56 11.46 18.69
CA SER A 245 -1.78 11.60 19.50
C SER A 245 -2.45 12.96 19.29
N MET A 246 -1.94 13.78 18.38
CA MET A 246 -2.42 15.13 18.12
C MET A 246 -2.36 15.45 16.62
N ILE A 247 -3.39 16.09 16.11
CA ILE A 247 -3.44 16.69 14.78
C ILE A 247 -3.37 18.20 14.95
N ALA A 248 -2.39 18.85 14.30
CA ALA A 248 -2.25 20.29 14.28
C ALA A 248 -2.44 20.83 12.87
N THR A 249 -3.20 21.87 12.73
CA THR A 249 -3.30 22.74 11.55
C THR A 249 -2.98 24.15 11.96
N GLU A 250 -2.89 25.08 11.00
CA GLU A 250 -2.64 26.50 11.30
C GLU A 250 -3.59 27.05 12.39
N ASP A 251 -4.85 26.63 12.36
CA ASP A 251 -5.91 27.19 13.21
C ASP A 251 -6.54 26.19 14.20
N THR A 252 -6.09 24.91 14.20
CA THR A 252 -6.73 23.90 15.04
C THR A 252 -5.76 22.88 15.60
N LEU A 253 -6.07 22.43 16.81
CA LEU A 253 -5.42 21.28 17.45
C LEU A 253 -6.48 20.25 17.86
N LEU A 254 -6.28 18.98 17.46
CA LEU A 254 -7.11 17.87 17.89
C LEU A 254 -6.22 16.85 18.61
N PHE A 255 -6.50 16.63 19.88
CA PHE A 255 -5.87 15.56 20.65
C PHE A 255 -6.74 14.30 20.57
N GLY A 256 -6.13 13.16 20.25
CA GLY A 256 -6.77 11.84 20.24
C GLY A 256 -6.94 11.22 21.63
N PHE A 257 -6.67 11.98 22.69
CA PHE A 257 -6.77 11.57 24.08
C PHE A 257 -7.35 12.69 24.94
N GLY A 258 -7.86 12.33 26.14
CA GLY A 258 -8.30 13.32 27.13
C GLY A 258 -7.11 13.93 27.87
N PHE A 259 -7.19 15.21 28.17
CA PHE A 259 -6.18 15.95 28.93
C PHE A 259 -5.90 15.31 30.31
N GLU A 260 -6.91 14.64 30.88
CA GLU A 260 -6.81 13.86 32.12
C GLU A 260 -5.87 12.66 32.03
N GLY A 261 -5.58 12.19 30.81
CA GLY A 261 -4.62 11.12 30.56
C GLY A 261 -3.15 11.56 30.72
N ILE A 262 -2.88 12.85 30.78
CA ILE A 262 -1.54 13.36 31.03
C ILE A 262 -1.22 13.26 32.53
N SER A 263 -0.10 12.61 32.86
CA SER A 263 0.15 12.12 34.23
C SER A 263 0.34 13.22 35.28
N THR A 264 0.99 14.33 34.91
CA THR A 264 1.27 15.40 35.88
C THR A 264 0.58 16.72 35.56
N ALA A 265 0.39 17.56 36.56
CA ALA A 265 -0.17 18.89 36.37
C ALA A 265 0.77 19.80 35.58
N ASP A 266 2.07 19.66 35.78
CA ASP A 266 3.05 20.49 35.10
C ASP A 266 3.11 20.17 33.61
N GLU A 267 3.06 18.88 33.23
CA GLU A 267 2.96 18.45 31.82
C GLU A 267 1.66 18.94 31.19
N ARG A 268 0.53 18.86 31.86
CA ARG A 268 -0.75 19.40 31.36
C ARG A 268 -0.67 20.92 31.11
N ASN A 269 -0.07 21.64 32.03
CA ASN A 269 0.12 23.10 31.87
C ASN A 269 1.03 23.41 30.69
N GLU A 270 2.11 22.68 30.52
CA GLU A 270 3.05 22.85 29.39
C GLU A 270 2.39 22.54 28.04
N VAL A 271 1.67 21.42 27.93
CA VAL A 271 0.92 21.07 26.72
C VAL A 271 -0.11 22.16 26.39
N MET A 272 -0.82 22.68 27.39
CA MET A 272 -1.78 23.75 27.21
C MET A 272 -1.11 25.06 26.76
N ALA A 273 0.02 25.41 27.36
CA ALA A 273 0.76 26.63 26.98
C ALA A 273 1.20 26.57 25.52
N ARG A 274 1.86 25.50 25.10
CA ARG A 274 2.29 25.31 23.70
C ARG A 274 1.11 25.24 22.71
N SER A 275 -0.02 24.67 23.15
CA SER A 275 -1.22 24.66 22.33
C SER A 275 -1.77 26.05 22.09
N LEU A 276 -1.76 26.91 23.13
CA LEU A 276 -2.21 28.30 23.02
C LEU A 276 -1.24 29.15 22.19
N GLU A 277 0.08 28.99 22.38
CA GLU A 277 1.10 29.64 21.56
C GLU A 277 0.89 29.34 20.08
N HIS A 278 0.68 28.05 19.74
CA HIS A 278 0.42 27.63 18.35
C HIS A 278 -0.85 28.29 17.78
N LEU A 279 -1.96 28.24 18.52
CA LEU A 279 -3.26 28.76 18.06
C LEU A 279 -3.31 30.28 18.00
N LEU A 280 -2.50 30.97 18.79
CA LEU A 280 -2.45 32.45 18.85
C LEU A 280 -1.37 33.02 17.93
N GLY A 281 -0.51 32.17 17.35
CA GLY A 281 0.58 32.58 16.47
C GLY A 281 1.69 33.35 17.20
N GLU A 282 1.94 33.03 18.47
CA GLU A 282 2.94 33.69 19.32
C GLU A 282 4.29 32.93 19.29
#